data_a27a507791e85f2404d038536dae4127
#
_entry.id   a27a507791e85f2404d038536dae4127
#
_cell.length_a   1.000
_cell.length_b   1.000
_cell.length_c   1.000
_cell.angle_alpha   90.00
_cell.angle_beta   90.00
_cell.angle_gamma   90.00
#
_symmetry.space_group_name_H-M   'P 1'
#
loop_
_entity.id
_entity.type
_entity.pdbx_description
1 polymer ?
#
loop_
_entity_poly.entity_id
_entity_poly.type
_entity_poly.pdbx_seq_one_letter_code
_entity_poly.pdbx_strand_id
1 'polypeptide(L)'
;MKNIIIAVSLVVLGAFGANIVISETSAAACPDGKIMTLKPWYDGLLDDNCAVRSPGDDANAQANFIWKIILNVIEDLLQVVGYATTGYIMYGGFLIMISNGSSDKVAHGRKTIMNAAIGLVVALSSVAVVSFISSNIGIL
;
A
#
# COMPACT_ATOMS: atom_id res chain seq x y z
N MET A 1 2.41 28.50 -7.75
CA MET A 1 1.36 27.48 -7.88
C MET A 1 1.62 26.54 -9.05
N LYS A 2 1.94 27.02 -10.25
CA LYS A 2 2.19 26.18 -11.44
C LYS A 2 3.34 25.18 -11.24
N ASN A 3 4.44 25.58 -10.62
CA ASN A 3 5.60 24.71 -10.38
C ASN A 3 5.34 23.62 -9.31
N ILE A 4 4.45 23.89 -8.35
CA ILE A 4 4.05 22.90 -7.32
C ILE A 4 3.17 21.82 -7.95
N ILE A 5 2.28 22.21 -8.86
CA ILE A 5 1.41 21.26 -9.59
C ILE A 5 2.26 20.32 -10.47
N ILE A 6 3.27 20.87 -11.15
CA ILE A 6 4.20 20.08 -11.99
C ILE A 6 5.03 19.13 -11.10
N ALA A 7 5.54 19.59 -9.96
CA ALA A 7 6.31 18.75 -9.04
C ALA A 7 5.45 17.62 -8.45
N VAL A 8 4.22 17.90 -8.04
CA VAL A 8 3.28 16.88 -7.53
C VAL A 8 2.89 15.89 -8.62
N SER A 9 2.67 16.38 -9.86
CA SER A 9 2.38 15.52 -11.02
C SER A 9 3.54 14.59 -11.36
N LEU A 10 4.78 15.07 -11.29
CA LEU A 10 5.98 14.26 -11.54
C LEU A 10 6.21 13.22 -10.43
N VAL A 11 5.94 13.56 -9.16
CA VAL A 11 6.02 12.63 -8.05
C VAL A 11 4.96 11.53 -8.16
N VAL A 12 3.73 11.88 -8.53
CA VAL A 12 2.64 10.91 -8.72
C VAL A 12 2.92 10.00 -9.92
N LEU A 13 3.39 10.55 -11.06
CA LEU A 13 3.79 9.76 -12.22
C LEU A 13 5.01 8.87 -11.93
N GLY A 14 5.96 9.33 -11.14
CA GLY A 14 7.13 8.54 -10.72
C GLY A 14 6.76 7.41 -9.77
N ALA A 15 5.82 7.63 -8.86
CA ALA A 15 5.34 6.60 -7.94
C ALA A 15 4.51 5.50 -8.64
N PHE A 16 3.77 5.84 -9.69
CA PHE A 16 3.00 4.86 -10.49
C PHE A 16 3.81 4.20 -11.61
N GLY A 17 4.86 4.85 -12.10
CA GLY A 17 5.67 4.36 -13.23
C GLY A 17 6.77 3.36 -12.87
N ALA A 18 7.14 3.22 -11.59
CA ALA A 18 8.30 2.45 -11.17
C ALA A 18 8.01 0.96 -10.84
N ASN A 19 6.78 0.49 -10.93
CA ASN A 19 6.41 -0.88 -10.58
C ASN A 19 5.86 -1.70 -11.76
N ILE A 20 6.46 -1.55 -12.95
CA ILE A 20 6.40 -2.66 -13.90
C ILE A 20 7.47 -3.66 -13.44
N VAL A 21 7.16 -4.39 -12.39
CA VAL A 21 7.93 -5.57 -12.01
C VAL A 21 7.70 -6.60 -13.11
N ILE A 22 8.72 -6.76 -13.95
CA ILE A 22 8.85 -7.94 -14.80
C ILE A 22 8.90 -9.11 -13.81
N SER A 23 7.82 -9.88 -13.75
CA SER A 23 7.78 -11.12 -12.98
C SER A 23 8.83 -12.04 -13.56
N GLU A 24 9.97 -12.18 -12.88
CA GLU A 24 10.89 -13.26 -13.14
C GLU A 24 10.14 -14.55 -12.86
N THR A 25 9.98 -15.36 -13.90
CA THR A 25 9.39 -16.69 -13.83
C THR A 25 10.38 -17.58 -13.08
N SER A 26 10.33 -17.54 -11.74
CA SER A 26 11.04 -18.50 -10.89
C SER A 26 10.30 -19.83 -10.98
N ALA A 27 10.99 -20.85 -11.46
CA ALA A 27 10.51 -22.22 -11.57
C ALA A 27 10.15 -22.77 -10.17
N ALA A 28 9.03 -23.49 -10.10
CA ALA A 28 8.54 -24.25 -8.94
C ALA A 28 8.29 -23.43 -7.67
N ALA A 29 7.59 -22.32 -7.80
CA ALA A 29 6.97 -21.67 -6.66
C ALA A 29 5.61 -22.29 -6.41
N CYS A 30 5.28 -22.47 -5.12
CA CYS A 30 3.93 -22.80 -4.69
C CYS A 30 2.90 -21.87 -5.35
N PRO A 31 1.67 -22.32 -5.65
CA PRO A 31 0.69 -21.45 -6.29
C PRO A 31 0.53 -20.17 -5.48
N ASP A 32 0.95 -19.07 -6.08
CA ASP A 32 0.84 -17.75 -5.47
C ASP A 32 -0.64 -17.44 -5.24
N GLY A 33 -1.10 -17.54 -4.01
CA GLY A 33 -2.46 -17.21 -3.62
C GLY A 33 -2.75 -15.71 -3.70
N LYS A 34 -2.05 -14.98 -4.58
CA LYS A 34 -2.22 -13.53 -4.78
C LYS A 34 -3.56 -13.24 -5.41
N ILE A 35 -4.34 -12.40 -4.75
CA ILE A 35 -5.59 -11.86 -5.30
C ILE A 35 -5.29 -10.42 -5.72
N MET A 36 -5.24 -10.18 -7.04
CA MET A 36 -4.79 -8.91 -7.63
C MET A 36 -3.32 -8.65 -7.25
N THR A 37 -3.06 -7.65 -6.41
CA THR A 37 -1.73 -7.30 -5.92
C THR A 37 -1.58 -7.56 -4.41
N LEU A 38 -2.64 -8.04 -3.75
CA LEU A 38 -2.61 -8.44 -2.34
C LEU A 38 -1.80 -9.72 -2.18
N LYS A 39 -0.87 -9.73 -1.24
CA LYS A 39 -0.07 -10.90 -0.90
C LYS A 39 -0.83 -11.76 0.11
N PRO A 40 -0.73 -13.10 0.02
CA PRO A 40 -1.30 -13.93 1.08
C PRO A 40 -0.56 -13.70 2.40
N TRP A 41 -1.25 -13.79 3.53
CA TRP A 41 -0.69 -13.61 4.87
C TRP A 41 0.51 -14.52 5.17
N TYR A 42 0.60 -15.64 4.46
CA TYR A 42 1.67 -16.65 4.57
C TYR A 42 2.83 -16.41 3.58
N ASP A 43 2.89 -15.27 2.89
CA ASP A 43 3.97 -14.99 1.94
C ASP A 43 5.34 -15.01 2.63
N GLY A 44 6.26 -15.78 2.07
CA GLY A 44 7.58 -16.00 2.67
C GLY A 44 7.62 -16.92 3.90
N LEU A 45 6.50 -17.59 4.24
CA LEU A 45 6.41 -18.53 5.34
C LEU A 45 6.19 -19.98 4.87
N LEU A 46 6.19 -20.22 3.56
CA LEU A 46 6.02 -21.56 2.99
C LEU A 46 7.35 -22.31 2.97
N ASP A 47 7.25 -23.62 3.20
CA ASP A 47 8.33 -24.59 2.97
C ASP A 47 8.32 -25.06 1.51
N ASP A 48 9.35 -25.81 1.09
CA ASP A 48 9.48 -26.40 -0.25
C ASP A 48 8.28 -27.29 -0.64
N ASN A 49 7.51 -27.76 0.33
CA ASN A 49 6.29 -28.55 0.15
C ASN A 49 5.00 -27.70 0.12
N CYS A 50 5.09 -26.39 0.02
CA CYS A 50 3.95 -25.47 0.07
C CYS A 50 3.12 -25.52 1.38
N ALA A 51 3.72 -26.01 2.44
CA ALA A 51 3.13 -25.98 3.78
C ALA A 51 3.67 -24.79 4.57
N VAL A 52 2.84 -24.20 5.44
CA VAL A 52 3.30 -23.13 6.33
C VAL A 52 4.31 -23.71 7.31
N ARG A 53 5.53 -23.16 7.30
CA ARG A 53 6.62 -23.61 8.16
C ARG A 53 6.28 -23.33 9.61
N SER A 54 6.22 -24.40 10.43
CA SER A 54 6.11 -24.24 11.88
C SER A 54 7.39 -23.61 12.45
N PRO A 55 7.30 -22.59 13.29
CA PRO A 55 8.48 -21.87 13.82
C PRO A 55 9.33 -22.69 14.80
N GLY A 56 8.95 -23.94 15.12
CA GLY A 56 9.66 -24.75 16.13
C GLY A 56 9.51 -24.21 17.56
N ASP A 57 10.30 -24.77 18.48
CA ASP A 57 10.25 -24.42 19.92
C ASP A 57 11.18 -23.25 20.30
N ASP A 58 11.92 -22.67 19.34
CA ASP A 58 12.78 -21.53 19.58
C ASP A 58 11.99 -20.22 19.63
N ALA A 59 12.07 -19.53 20.79
CA ALA A 59 11.37 -18.26 21.02
C ALA A 59 11.70 -17.19 19.99
N ASN A 60 12.93 -17.13 19.50
CA ASN A 60 13.36 -16.17 18.47
C ASN A 60 12.73 -16.53 17.11
N ALA A 61 12.67 -17.81 16.76
CA ALA A 61 12.03 -18.28 15.54
C ALA A 61 10.52 -18.00 15.55
N GLN A 62 9.87 -18.19 16.71
CA GLN A 62 8.44 -17.85 16.90
C GLN A 62 8.17 -16.35 16.77
N ALA A 63 9.02 -15.52 17.38
CA ALA A 63 8.90 -14.06 17.27
C ALA A 63 9.05 -13.59 15.81
N ASN A 64 10.06 -14.10 15.10
CA ASN A 64 10.29 -13.78 13.68
C ASN A 64 9.13 -14.23 12.77
N PHE A 65 8.52 -15.38 13.06
CA PHE A 65 7.36 -15.88 12.35
C PHE A 65 6.14 -14.97 12.49
N ILE A 66 5.83 -14.61 13.75
CA ILE A 66 4.73 -13.67 14.05
C ILE A 66 5.00 -12.31 13.42
N TRP A 67 6.25 -11.82 13.48
CA TRP A 67 6.63 -10.54 12.91
C TRP A 67 6.43 -10.49 11.39
N LYS A 68 6.78 -11.57 10.68
CA LYS A 68 6.51 -11.66 9.23
C LYS A 68 5.03 -11.60 8.90
N ILE A 69 4.18 -12.30 9.66
CA ILE A 69 2.73 -12.23 9.45
C ILE A 69 2.21 -10.80 9.65
N ILE A 70 2.66 -10.13 10.71
CA ILE A 70 2.27 -8.74 11.00
C ILE A 70 2.68 -7.82 9.84
N LEU A 71 3.90 -7.94 9.32
CA LEU A 71 4.37 -7.14 8.20
C LEU A 71 3.55 -7.38 6.93
N ASN A 72 3.24 -8.62 6.59
CA ASN A 72 2.41 -8.96 5.44
C ASN A 72 1.01 -8.32 5.55
N VAL A 73 0.39 -8.41 6.74
CA VAL A 73 -0.93 -7.81 6.99
C VAL A 73 -0.87 -6.27 6.90
N ILE A 74 0.18 -5.64 7.42
CA ILE A 74 0.37 -4.19 7.32
C ILE A 74 0.54 -3.77 5.85
N GLU A 75 1.31 -4.51 5.06
CA GLU A 75 1.51 -4.24 3.64
C GLU A 75 0.18 -4.31 2.87
N ASP A 76 -0.63 -5.33 3.10
CA ASP A 76 -1.95 -5.47 2.50
C ASP A 76 -2.91 -4.35 2.91
N LEU A 77 -2.93 -3.97 4.19
CA LEU A 77 -3.74 -2.85 4.66
C LEU A 77 -3.36 -1.53 3.98
N LEU A 78 -2.06 -1.26 3.79
CA LEU A 78 -1.58 -0.09 3.06
C LEU A 78 -2.03 -0.10 1.60
N GLN A 79 -2.05 -1.27 0.97
CA GLN A 79 -2.51 -1.43 -0.39
C GLN A 79 -4.01 -1.16 -0.53
N VAL A 80 -4.81 -1.65 0.42
CA VAL A 80 -6.26 -1.35 0.49
C VAL A 80 -6.49 0.16 0.66
N VAL A 81 -5.70 0.83 1.52
CA VAL A 81 -5.75 2.29 1.68
C VAL A 81 -5.43 3.00 0.35
N GLY A 82 -4.44 2.53 -0.39
CA GLY A 82 -4.09 3.06 -1.71
C GLY A 82 -5.23 2.94 -2.72
N TYR A 83 -5.88 1.77 -2.81
CA TYR A 83 -7.04 1.58 -3.68
C TYR A 83 -8.23 2.44 -3.27
N ALA A 84 -8.54 2.50 -1.98
CA ALA A 84 -9.62 3.35 -1.46
C ALA A 84 -9.37 4.82 -1.80
N THR A 85 -8.16 5.32 -1.57
CA THR A 85 -7.77 6.71 -1.89
C THR A 85 -7.93 7.00 -3.37
N THR A 86 -7.48 6.09 -4.24
CA THR A 86 -7.62 6.23 -5.69
C THR A 86 -9.11 6.30 -6.08
N GLY A 87 -9.95 5.43 -5.52
CA GLY A 87 -11.40 5.45 -5.75
C GLY A 87 -12.04 6.77 -5.32
N TYR A 88 -11.66 7.30 -4.15
CA TYR A 88 -12.18 8.59 -3.67
C TYR A 88 -11.73 9.77 -4.54
N ILE A 89 -10.49 9.75 -5.04
CA ILE A 89 -10.00 10.80 -5.96
C ILE A 89 -10.76 10.73 -7.29
N MET A 90 -10.97 9.54 -7.85
CA MET A 90 -11.77 9.36 -9.06
C MET A 90 -13.21 9.83 -8.87
N TYR A 91 -13.82 9.47 -7.76
CA TYR A 91 -15.19 9.92 -7.42
C TYR A 91 -15.28 11.44 -7.27
N GLY A 92 -14.32 12.06 -6.56
CA GLY A 92 -14.24 13.51 -6.42
C GLY A 92 -14.05 14.21 -7.76
N GLY A 93 -13.19 13.66 -8.64
CA GLY A 93 -13.00 14.16 -10.02
C GLY A 93 -14.27 14.05 -10.86
N PHE A 94 -14.96 12.92 -10.78
CA PHE A 94 -16.23 12.71 -11.47
C PHE A 94 -17.31 13.72 -11.04
N LEU A 95 -17.43 14.01 -9.74
CA LEU A 95 -18.36 15.04 -9.23
C LEU A 95 -18.07 16.42 -9.81
N ILE A 96 -16.79 16.78 -10.00
CA ILE A 96 -16.41 18.05 -10.62
C ILE A 96 -16.83 18.07 -12.10
N MET A 97 -16.61 16.97 -12.81
CA MET A 97 -16.95 16.88 -14.25
C MET A 97 -18.46 16.99 -14.51
N ILE A 98 -19.30 16.37 -13.66
CA ILE A 98 -20.77 16.40 -13.81
C ILE A 98 -21.43 17.57 -13.08
N SER A 99 -20.67 18.56 -12.63
CA SER A 99 -21.20 19.70 -11.85
C SER A 99 -22.13 20.60 -12.65
N ASN A 100 -22.03 20.61 -13.99
CA ASN A 100 -22.82 21.49 -14.87
C ASN A 100 -22.83 22.96 -14.41
N GLY A 101 -21.70 23.45 -13.87
CA GLY A 101 -21.57 24.83 -13.36
C GLY A 101 -22.08 25.04 -11.93
N SER A 102 -22.54 24.00 -11.23
CA SER A 102 -22.93 24.09 -9.81
C SER A 102 -21.70 24.23 -8.93
N SER A 103 -21.57 25.37 -8.25
CA SER A 103 -20.45 25.65 -7.33
C SER A 103 -20.40 24.67 -6.15
N ASP A 104 -21.55 24.21 -5.67
CA ASP A 104 -21.65 23.29 -4.53
C ASP A 104 -21.09 21.90 -4.86
N LYS A 105 -21.39 21.38 -6.05
CA LYS A 105 -20.85 20.08 -6.51
C LYS A 105 -19.35 20.14 -6.72
N VAL A 106 -18.83 21.24 -7.26
CA VAL A 106 -17.39 21.46 -7.42
C VAL A 106 -16.71 21.55 -6.05
N ALA A 107 -17.28 22.29 -5.11
CA ALA A 107 -16.74 22.41 -3.75
C ALA A 107 -16.73 21.04 -3.03
N HIS A 108 -17.79 20.24 -3.18
CA HIS A 108 -17.87 18.90 -2.61
C HIS A 108 -16.83 17.96 -3.24
N GLY A 109 -16.67 17.95 -4.57
CA GLY A 109 -15.66 17.14 -5.26
C GLY A 109 -14.23 17.50 -4.82
N ARG A 110 -13.90 18.79 -4.71
CA ARG A 110 -12.60 19.25 -4.21
C ARG A 110 -12.36 18.80 -2.76
N LYS A 111 -13.36 18.93 -1.89
CA LYS A 111 -13.27 18.48 -0.50
C LYS A 111 -13.02 16.98 -0.40
N THR A 112 -13.67 16.20 -1.23
CA THR A 112 -13.47 14.74 -1.30
C THR A 112 -12.03 14.39 -1.68
N ILE A 113 -11.49 15.01 -2.73
CA ILE A 113 -10.11 14.81 -3.17
C ILE A 113 -9.11 15.22 -2.07
N MET A 114 -9.32 16.39 -1.46
CA MET A 114 -8.46 16.88 -0.38
C MET A 114 -8.45 15.94 0.83
N ASN A 115 -9.61 15.47 1.25
CA ASN A 115 -9.71 14.53 2.36
C ASN A 115 -9.02 13.21 2.07
N ALA A 116 -9.15 12.68 0.85
CA ALA A 116 -8.46 11.47 0.42
C ALA A 116 -6.93 11.67 0.41
N ALA A 117 -6.46 12.80 -0.10
CA ALA A 117 -5.03 13.12 -0.12
C ALA A 117 -4.45 13.27 1.30
N ILE A 118 -5.17 13.93 2.22
CA ILE A 118 -4.76 14.08 3.62
C ILE A 118 -4.70 12.70 4.29
N GLY A 119 -5.71 11.84 4.08
CA GLY A 119 -5.72 10.48 4.61
C GLY A 119 -4.52 9.65 4.14
N LEU A 120 -4.16 9.77 2.86
CA LEU A 120 -2.98 9.10 2.30
C LEU A 120 -1.68 9.61 2.94
N VAL A 121 -1.52 10.91 3.10
CA VAL A 121 -0.33 11.51 3.73
C VAL A 121 -0.19 11.04 5.18
N VAL A 122 -1.29 10.98 5.93
CA VAL A 122 -1.28 10.48 7.32
C VAL A 122 -0.88 9.01 7.36
N ALA A 123 -1.42 8.17 6.47
CA ALA A 123 -1.08 6.76 6.39
C ALA A 123 0.42 6.56 6.09
N LEU A 124 0.96 7.24 5.08
CA LEU A 124 2.38 7.15 4.72
C LEU A 124 3.29 7.67 5.84
N SER A 125 2.89 8.76 6.52
CA SER A 125 3.65 9.29 7.65
C SER A 125 3.72 8.30 8.81
N SER A 126 2.63 7.60 9.10
CA SER A 126 2.59 6.57 10.15
C SER A 126 3.59 5.44 9.87
N VAL A 127 3.64 4.97 8.61
CA VAL A 127 4.60 3.93 8.19
C VAL A 127 6.04 4.42 8.33
N ALA A 128 6.32 5.66 7.91
CA ALA A 128 7.66 6.22 8.01
C ALA A 128 8.15 6.31 9.48
N VAL A 129 7.25 6.70 10.41
CA VAL A 129 7.56 6.74 11.84
C VAL A 129 7.85 5.34 12.38
N VAL A 130 7.02 4.36 12.05
CA VAL A 130 7.23 2.96 12.50
C VAL A 130 8.54 2.41 11.95
N SER A 131 8.83 2.62 10.67
CA SER A 131 10.06 2.18 10.03
C SER A 131 11.30 2.84 10.67
N PHE A 132 11.22 4.13 10.97
CA PHE A 132 12.30 4.84 11.65
C PHE A 132 12.58 4.28 13.05
N ILE A 133 11.52 4.01 13.81
CA ILE A 133 11.63 3.43 15.16
C ILE A 133 12.26 2.03 15.08
N SER A 134 11.74 1.17 14.19
CA SER A 134 12.25 -0.19 13.99
C SER A 134 13.73 -0.21 13.64
N SER A 135 14.18 0.65 12.75
CA SER A 135 15.59 0.70 12.32
C SER A 135 16.52 1.18 13.42
N ASN A 136 16.04 2.01 14.37
CA ASN A 136 16.87 2.52 15.47
C ASN A 136 16.89 1.61 16.70
N ILE A 137 15.88 0.76 16.88
CA ILE A 137 15.80 -0.18 18.02
C ILE A 137 16.45 -1.54 17.68
N GLY A 138 16.86 -1.75 16.42
CA GLY A 138 17.54 -2.99 16.00
C GLY A 138 16.62 -4.22 16.00
N ILE A 139 15.32 -4.04 15.78
CA ILE A 139 14.33 -5.12 15.72
C ILE A 139 14.23 -5.74 14.30
N LEU A 140 14.93 -5.15 13.33
CA LEU A 140 15.03 -5.65 11.96
C LEU A 140 16.47 -6.01 11.63
#